data_773c8d41363d43f18f5a4429dff857c8
#
_entry.id   773c8d41363d43f18f5a4429dff857c8
#
_cell.length_a   1.000
_cell.length_b   1.000
_cell.length_c   1.000
_cell.angle_alpha   90.00
_cell.angle_beta   90.00
_cell.angle_gamma   90.00
#
_symmetry.space_group_name_H-M   'P 1'
#
loop_
_entity.id
_entity.type
_entity.pdbx_description
1 polymer ?
#
loop_
_entity_poly.entity_id
_entity_poly.type
_entity_poly.pdbx_seq_one_letter_code
_entity_poly.pdbx_strand_id
1 'polypeptide(L)'
;MGAVPPCQVYGINVLVKLLSEAPPGVRLYCPKGSPIRYAVVAGRGDGFDEGANTFREMPPMEAVVAFEETAEEVEGHYFYVSGEEFRVLRLDSVILAFPRE
;
A
#
# COMPACT_ATOMS: atom_id res chain seq x y z
N MET A 1 -18.00 5.17 -9.18
CA MET A 1 -17.11 4.48 -10.11
C MET A 1 -15.67 4.73 -9.68
N GLY A 2 -14.94 3.69 -9.38
CA GLY A 2 -13.56 3.81 -8.95
C GLY A 2 -12.64 4.29 -10.06
N ALA A 3 -11.55 4.95 -9.70
CA ALA A 3 -10.55 5.34 -10.66
C ALA A 3 -9.86 4.08 -11.24
N VAL A 4 -9.54 4.12 -12.53
CA VAL A 4 -8.75 3.06 -13.15
C VAL A 4 -7.32 3.17 -12.60
N PRO A 5 -6.72 2.06 -12.12
CA PRO A 5 -5.34 2.12 -11.67
C PRO A 5 -4.42 2.58 -12.81
N PRO A 6 -3.36 3.37 -12.51
CA PRO A 6 -2.42 3.81 -13.53
C PRO A 6 -1.58 2.69 -14.14
N CYS A 7 -1.57 1.52 -13.51
CA CYS A 7 -0.88 0.34 -14.02
C CYS A 7 -1.58 -0.92 -13.51
N GLN A 8 -1.29 -2.04 -14.17
CA GLN A 8 -1.83 -3.33 -13.74
C GLN A 8 -0.92 -3.92 -12.67
N VAL A 9 -1.54 -4.49 -11.63
CA VAL A 9 -0.83 -5.06 -10.48
C VAL A 9 -1.07 -6.56 -10.45
N TYR A 10 -0.03 -7.31 -10.08
CA TYR A 10 -0.07 -8.78 -10.10
C TYR A 10 0.25 -9.37 -8.74
N GLY A 11 -0.31 -10.56 -8.48
CA GLY A 11 0.01 -11.35 -7.30
C GLY A 11 -0.37 -10.69 -6.00
N ILE A 12 0.53 -10.70 -5.03
CA ILE A 12 0.32 -10.11 -3.71
C ILE A 12 0.84 -8.68 -3.60
N ASN A 13 1.00 -8.03 -4.74
CA ASN A 13 1.42 -6.63 -4.76
C ASN A 13 0.20 -5.71 -4.64
N VAL A 14 0.42 -4.57 -4.00
CA VAL A 14 -0.61 -3.56 -3.80
C VAL A 14 -0.07 -2.24 -4.33
N LEU A 15 -0.84 -1.61 -5.20
CA LEU A 15 -0.52 -0.26 -5.66
C LEU A 15 -1.18 0.73 -4.73
N VAL A 16 -0.39 1.63 -4.18
CA VAL A 16 -0.89 2.62 -3.23
C VAL A 16 -0.51 4.03 -3.67
N LYS A 17 -1.39 4.97 -3.37
CA LYS A 17 -1.16 6.40 -3.58
C LYS A 17 -0.84 7.02 -2.23
N LEU A 18 0.32 7.66 -2.12
CA LEU A 18 0.80 8.22 -0.86
C LEU A 18 -0.10 9.35 -0.36
N LEU A 19 -0.37 9.34 0.95
CA LEU A 19 -1.02 10.44 1.63
C LEU A 19 0.05 11.32 2.29
N SER A 20 -0.21 12.63 2.34
CA SER A 20 0.72 13.58 2.95
C SER A 20 0.73 13.50 4.47
N GLU A 21 -0.35 13.01 5.07
CA GLU A 21 -0.47 12.90 6.51
C GLU A 21 -1.39 11.75 6.91
N ALA A 22 -1.33 11.38 8.19
CA ALA A 22 -2.15 10.31 8.73
C ALA A 22 -3.63 10.68 8.69
N PRO A 23 -4.54 9.70 8.54
CA PRO A 23 -5.96 9.95 8.69
C PRO A 23 -6.27 10.50 10.08
N PRO A 24 -7.34 11.32 10.22
CA PRO A 24 -7.71 11.88 11.52
C PRO A 24 -7.92 10.80 12.58
N GLY A 25 -7.35 11.02 13.75
CA GLY A 25 -7.48 10.10 14.87
C GLY A 25 -6.58 8.88 14.85
N VAL A 26 -5.80 8.70 13.78
CA VAL A 26 -4.90 7.56 13.66
C VAL A 26 -3.49 7.96 14.08
N ARG A 27 -2.93 7.20 15.01
CA ARG A 27 -1.53 7.34 15.42
C ARG A 27 -0.94 5.95 15.58
N LEU A 28 0.16 5.71 14.87
CA LEU A 28 0.91 4.48 14.99
C LEU A 28 2.31 4.80 15.48
N TYR A 29 2.81 3.94 16.34
CA TYR A 29 4.14 4.08 16.88
C TYR A 29 5.00 2.90 16.42
N CYS A 30 6.16 3.21 15.86
CA CYS A 30 7.14 2.20 15.49
C CYS A 30 8.28 2.20 16.51
N PRO A 31 8.44 1.12 17.29
CA PRO A 31 9.50 1.05 18.30
C PRO A 31 10.90 1.22 17.74
N LYS A 32 11.10 0.90 16.46
CA LYS A 32 12.39 1.04 15.79
C LYS A 32 12.69 2.47 15.34
N GLY A 33 11.71 3.37 15.47
CA GLY A 33 11.86 4.75 15.04
C GLY A 33 11.74 5.00 13.55
N SER A 34 11.41 3.98 12.77
CA SER A 34 11.18 4.15 11.33
C SER A 34 9.89 4.92 11.08
N PRO A 35 9.87 5.80 10.07
CA PRO A 35 8.64 6.53 9.76
C PRO A 35 7.52 5.61 9.32
N ILE A 36 6.32 5.87 9.81
CA ILE A 36 5.12 5.21 9.32
C ILE A 36 4.50 6.11 8.25
N ARG A 37 4.21 5.52 7.11
CA ARG A 37 3.56 6.22 6.01
C ARG A 37 2.16 5.67 5.81
N TYR A 38 1.31 6.52 5.28
CA TYR A 38 -0.09 6.18 5.02
C TYR A 38 -0.37 6.36 3.54
N ALA A 39 -1.21 5.51 3.00
CA ALA A 39 -1.53 5.54 1.58
C ALA A 39 -2.91 4.94 1.34
N VAL A 40 -3.47 5.23 0.17
CA VAL A 40 -4.77 4.70 -0.25
C VAL A 40 -4.52 3.61 -1.30
N VAL A 41 -5.20 2.48 -1.16
CA VAL A 41 -5.11 1.40 -2.13
C VAL A 41 -5.73 1.85 -3.45
N ALA A 42 -4.90 1.94 -4.49
CA ALA A 42 -5.31 2.35 -5.83
C ALA A 42 -5.37 1.19 -6.82
N GLY A 43 -4.76 0.07 -6.47
CA GLY A 43 -4.79 -1.14 -7.29
C GLY A 43 -4.27 -2.30 -6.46
N ARG A 44 -4.60 -3.51 -6.89
CA ARG A 44 -4.12 -4.71 -6.21
C ARG A 44 -4.08 -5.88 -7.18
N GLY A 45 -3.20 -6.83 -6.91
CA GLY A 45 -3.15 -8.07 -7.64
C GLY A 45 -4.31 -8.99 -7.24
N ASP A 46 -4.29 -10.20 -7.79
CA ASP A 46 -5.33 -11.19 -7.49
C ASP A 46 -5.17 -11.85 -6.12
N GLY A 47 -4.06 -11.60 -5.45
CA GLY A 47 -3.77 -12.17 -4.14
C GLY A 47 -3.05 -13.51 -4.17
N PHE A 48 -2.73 -14.01 -5.36
CA PHE A 48 -2.06 -15.30 -5.44
C PHE A 48 -0.60 -15.19 -5.01
N ASP A 49 -0.25 -15.95 -3.97
CA ASP A 49 1.11 -16.03 -3.45
C ASP A 49 1.78 -17.28 -4.02
N GLU A 50 2.66 -17.10 -4.99
CA GLU A 50 3.36 -18.20 -5.64
C GLU A 50 4.25 -18.98 -4.69
N GLY A 51 4.90 -18.29 -3.76
CA GLY A 51 5.76 -18.95 -2.78
C GLY A 51 5.02 -19.90 -1.86
N ALA A 52 3.80 -19.55 -1.46
CA ALA A 52 2.95 -20.36 -0.61
C ALA A 52 1.94 -21.20 -1.40
N ASN A 53 1.85 -20.99 -2.70
CA ASN A 53 0.90 -21.65 -3.61
C ASN A 53 -0.54 -21.56 -3.09
N THR A 54 -0.94 -20.35 -2.67
CA THR A 54 -2.27 -20.09 -2.12
C THR A 54 -2.67 -18.65 -2.37
N PHE A 55 -3.96 -18.37 -2.26
CA PHE A 55 -4.46 -16.99 -2.32
C PHE A 55 -4.42 -16.35 -0.95
N ARG A 56 -4.03 -15.08 -0.92
CA ARG A 56 -4.01 -14.25 0.28
C ARG A 56 -5.13 -13.24 0.21
N GLU A 57 -5.64 -12.85 1.38
CA GLU A 57 -6.63 -11.78 1.45
C GLU A 57 -5.94 -10.44 1.22
N MET A 58 -6.44 -9.70 0.23
CA MET A 58 -5.88 -8.41 -0.14
C MET A 58 -6.70 -7.27 0.49
N PRO A 59 -6.06 -6.12 0.81
CA PRO A 59 -6.81 -4.99 1.34
C PRO A 59 -7.83 -4.50 0.31
N PRO A 60 -9.00 -4.00 0.77
CA PRO A 60 -10.01 -3.47 -0.15
C PRO A 60 -9.48 -2.28 -0.94
N MET A 61 -10.03 -2.08 -2.13
CA MET A 61 -9.76 -0.86 -2.90
C MET A 61 -10.19 0.36 -2.09
N GLU A 62 -9.40 1.42 -2.20
CA GLU A 62 -9.60 2.69 -1.50
C GLU A 62 -9.43 2.63 0.01
N ALA A 63 -9.09 1.47 0.57
CA ALA A 63 -8.73 1.39 1.97
C ALA A 63 -7.44 2.18 2.24
N VAL A 64 -7.35 2.76 3.43
CA VAL A 64 -6.11 3.41 3.86
C VAL A 64 -5.22 2.34 4.48
N VAL A 65 -4.00 2.24 4.02
CA VAL A 65 -3.02 1.29 4.56
C VAL A 65 -1.88 2.04 5.20
N ALA A 66 -1.26 1.41 6.19
CA ALA A 66 -0.07 1.93 6.84
C ALA A 66 1.08 0.98 6.58
N PHE A 67 2.26 1.55 6.35
CA PHE A 67 3.46 0.76 6.14
C PHE A 67 4.67 1.50 6.71
N GLU A 68 5.69 0.73 7.04
CA GLU A 68 6.93 1.27 7.55
C GLU A 68 7.84 1.63 6.37
N GLU A 69 8.29 2.89 6.31
CA GLU A 69 9.16 3.34 5.24
C GLU A 69 10.58 2.86 5.49
N THR A 70 11.01 1.87 4.72
CA THR A 70 12.36 1.32 4.80
C THR A 70 13.20 1.82 3.62
N ALA A 71 14.50 1.71 3.74
CA ALA A 71 15.40 2.09 2.66
C ALA A 71 15.12 1.30 1.37
N GLU A 72 14.78 0.03 1.52
CA GLU A 72 14.46 -0.82 0.37
C GLU A 72 13.22 -0.34 -0.36
N GLU A 73 12.20 0.08 0.36
CA GLU A 73 10.98 0.61 -0.23
C GLU A 73 11.21 1.97 -0.88
N VAL A 74 12.05 2.79 -0.28
CA VAL A 74 12.39 4.09 -0.85
C VAL A 74 13.14 3.92 -2.18
N GLU A 75 14.02 2.95 -2.27
CA GLU A 75 14.80 2.70 -3.48
C GLU A 75 14.07 1.85 -4.53
N GLY A 76 12.97 1.22 -4.13
CA GLY A 76 12.33 0.19 -4.92
C GLY A 76 11.32 0.70 -5.94
N HIS A 77 10.06 0.53 -5.65
CA HIS A 77 8.99 0.60 -6.63
C HIS A 77 8.08 1.79 -6.40
N TYR A 78 8.55 3.00 -6.73
CA TYR A 78 7.70 4.17 -6.66
C TYR A 78 7.74 4.92 -8.00
N PHE A 79 6.67 5.64 -8.29
CA PHE A 79 6.58 6.43 -9.52
C PHE A 79 5.54 7.55 -9.35
N TYR A 80 5.55 8.49 -10.27
CA TYR A 80 4.65 9.63 -10.24
C TYR A 80 3.73 9.61 -11.45
N VAL A 81 2.46 9.87 -11.20
CA VAL A 81 1.47 10.06 -12.26
C VAL A 81 0.72 11.35 -11.96
N SER A 82 0.76 12.30 -12.89
CA SER A 82 0.09 13.60 -12.73
C SER A 82 0.44 14.31 -11.42
N GLY A 83 1.70 14.20 -11.01
CA GLY A 83 2.18 14.85 -9.79
C GLY A 83 1.91 14.10 -8.49
N GLU A 84 1.21 12.97 -8.55
CA GLU A 84 0.92 12.15 -7.38
C GLU A 84 1.90 11.00 -7.29
N GLU A 85 2.38 10.73 -6.08
CA GLU A 85 3.31 9.64 -5.83
C GLU A 85 2.57 8.34 -5.57
N PHE A 86 2.95 7.30 -6.31
CA PHE A 86 2.45 5.94 -6.13
C PHE A 86 3.59 5.02 -5.75
N ARG A 87 3.28 4.00 -4.98
CA ARG A 87 4.24 2.94 -4.63
C ARG A 87 3.60 1.59 -4.83
N VAL A 88 4.45 0.61 -5.17
CA VAL A 88 4.05 -0.78 -5.21
C VAL A 88 4.62 -1.45 -3.97
N LEU A 89 3.73 -1.99 -3.13
CA LEU A 89 4.11 -2.67 -1.90
C LEU A 89 3.73 -4.13 -2.02
N ARG A 90 4.52 -5.00 -1.38
CA ARG A 90 4.08 -6.37 -1.17
C ARG A 90 3.10 -6.38 -0.01
N LEU A 91 2.17 -7.32 -0.03
CA LEU A 91 1.19 -7.45 1.04
C LEU A 91 1.85 -7.53 2.43
N ASP A 92 3.00 -8.20 2.50
CA ASP A 92 3.73 -8.38 3.76
C ASP A 92 4.29 -7.08 4.34
N SER A 93 4.40 -6.04 3.53
CA SER A 93 4.86 -4.72 3.98
C SER A 93 3.73 -3.89 4.58
N VAL A 94 2.48 -4.27 4.37
CA VAL A 94 1.33 -3.55 4.91
C VAL A 94 1.13 -3.95 6.36
N ILE A 95 1.22 -2.98 7.27
CA ILE A 95 1.05 -3.22 8.70
C ILE A 95 -0.43 -3.32 9.05
N LEU A 96 -1.21 -2.33 8.61
CA LEU A 96 -2.63 -2.23 8.90
C LEU A 96 -3.36 -1.72 7.68
N ALA A 97 -4.64 -2.08 7.59
CA ALA A 97 -5.54 -1.53 6.59
C ALA A 97 -6.80 -1.04 7.28
N PHE A 98 -7.21 0.18 6.95
CA PHE A 98 -8.43 0.78 7.49
C PHE A 98 -9.46 0.81 6.37
N PRO A 99 -10.58 0.10 6.51
CA PRO A 99 -11.60 0.12 5.47
C PRO A 99 -12.20 1.53 5.33
N ARG A 100 -12.51 1.89 4.10
CA ARG A 100 -13.18 3.16 3.85
C ARG A 100 -14.66 3.03 4.22
N GLU A 101 -15.14 4.01 4.96
CA GLU A 101 -16.56 4.10 5.30
C GLU A 101 -17.36 4.74 4.18
#